data_5f0177f6344c1bc77613ec0bb0173d54
#
_entry.id   5f0177f6344c1bc77613ec0bb0173d54
#
_cell.length_a   1.000
_cell.length_b   1.000
_cell.length_c   1.000
_cell.angle_alpha   90.00
_cell.angle_beta   90.00
_cell.angle_gamma   90.00
#
_symmetry.space_group_name_H-M   'P 1'
#
loop_
_entity.id
_entity.type
_entity.pdbx_description
1 polymer ?
#
loop_
_entity_poly.entity_id
_entity_poly.type
_entity_poly.pdbx_seq_one_letter_code
_entity_poly.pdbx_strand_id
1 'polypeptide(L)'
;MNSFAIVVRVFDGEAPYLQSFIDHHRRLGVDAFYPVVAPGAAPLCREIFARNGIAFHESDGQRISSVQNLIREDYVAVIDADEYLHPDLFSFLDEEKVESLLMPWRLTASMDDAFFESPHKKFFVFPQVKSIVKTSALKRLRLHASNTSGSGRCLGIAQGQQFPVQHYYLRGLDDLLLKEGGVVKRTLAQSSGRKQVNLNADADSMDFPSRHARVAFLLNVLNAMPEQPDPYRMSLDRSMLDHLRSNVDGDPEAAKQELRNSVMKIQKVYRHRTIRQEIKSTEQLLASDPRKVSYQKRVLKLLRQDFQFRRSWLGFFENARDSLLRDLN
;
A
#
# COMPACT_ATOMS: atom_id res chain seq x y z
N MET A 1 -26.90 -10.09 -3.38
CA MET A 1 -25.44 -9.93 -3.54
C MET A 1 -25.12 -8.53 -3.11
N ASN A 2 -24.21 -8.34 -2.17
CA ASN A 2 -23.81 -7.00 -1.74
C ASN A 2 -23.02 -6.31 -2.85
N SER A 3 -23.08 -4.97 -2.87
CA SER A 3 -22.31 -4.11 -3.76
C SER A 3 -21.02 -3.62 -3.08
N PHE A 4 -19.94 -3.44 -3.85
CA PHE A 4 -18.60 -3.15 -3.34
C PHE A 4 -17.98 -1.91 -3.98
N ALA A 5 -17.42 -1.04 -3.15
CA ALA A 5 -16.70 0.14 -3.56
C ALA A 5 -15.22 0.12 -3.17
N ILE A 6 -14.40 0.75 -3.98
CA ILE A 6 -13.00 1.07 -3.66
C ILE A 6 -12.80 2.58 -3.67
N VAL A 7 -12.28 3.12 -2.58
CA VAL A 7 -11.69 4.47 -2.54
C VAL A 7 -10.19 4.34 -2.75
N VAL A 8 -9.65 5.03 -3.74
CA VAL A 8 -8.24 4.92 -4.11
C VAL A 8 -7.60 6.30 -4.27
N ARG A 9 -6.38 6.46 -3.73
CA ARG A 9 -5.53 7.62 -4.02
C ARG A 9 -4.59 7.26 -5.15
N VAL A 10 -4.39 8.19 -6.07
CA VAL A 10 -3.54 7.96 -7.24
C VAL A 10 -2.59 9.12 -7.50
N PHE A 11 -1.47 8.80 -8.12
CA PHE A 11 -0.44 9.70 -8.61
C PHE A 11 -0.04 9.26 -10.02
N ASP A 12 0.49 10.16 -10.85
CA ASP A 12 0.85 9.79 -12.23
C ASP A 12 1.85 8.63 -12.33
N GLY A 13 2.71 8.45 -11.33
CA GLY A 13 3.58 7.27 -11.27
C GLY A 13 2.85 5.93 -11.22
N GLU A 14 1.54 5.93 -10.90
CA GLU A 14 0.70 4.72 -10.91
C GLU A 14 0.05 4.47 -12.29
N ALA A 15 0.04 5.47 -13.18
CA ALA A 15 -0.66 5.39 -14.46
C ALA A 15 -0.31 4.14 -15.29
N PRO A 16 0.97 3.69 -15.41
CA PRO A 16 1.32 2.50 -16.17
C PRO A 16 0.66 1.21 -15.67
N TYR A 17 0.19 1.19 -14.42
CA TYR A 17 -0.36 0.01 -13.75
C TYR A 17 -1.87 0.12 -13.49
N LEU A 18 -2.43 1.31 -13.67
CA LEU A 18 -3.78 1.63 -13.20
C LEU A 18 -4.87 0.86 -13.94
N GLN A 19 -4.70 0.60 -15.25
CA GLN A 19 -5.67 -0.22 -15.98
C GLN A 19 -5.74 -1.65 -15.42
N SER A 20 -4.59 -2.24 -15.11
CA SER A 20 -4.53 -3.57 -14.50
C SER A 20 -5.21 -3.61 -13.12
N PHE A 21 -5.05 -2.54 -12.32
CA PHE A 21 -5.73 -2.38 -11.04
C PHE A 21 -7.26 -2.36 -11.21
N ILE A 22 -7.76 -1.55 -12.14
CA ILE A 22 -9.21 -1.44 -12.42
C ILE A 22 -9.77 -2.79 -12.89
N ASP A 23 -9.10 -3.42 -13.87
CA ASP A 23 -9.55 -4.68 -14.45
C ASP A 23 -9.58 -5.82 -13.43
N HIS A 24 -8.56 -5.87 -12.54
CA HIS A 24 -8.54 -6.85 -11.47
C HIS A 24 -9.75 -6.71 -10.57
N HIS A 25 -9.99 -5.52 -10.03
CA HIS A 25 -11.05 -5.30 -9.06
C HIS A 25 -12.45 -5.42 -9.68
N ARG A 26 -12.62 -5.05 -10.94
CA ARG A 26 -13.87 -5.31 -11.67
C ARG A 26 -14.15 -6.81 -11.80
N ARG A 27 -13.12 -7.61 -12.11
CA ARG A 27 -13.28 -9.07 -12.15
C ARG A 27 -13.64 -9.68 -10.80
N LEU A 28 -13.27 -9.05 -9.71
CA LEU A 28 -13.68 -9.47 -8.37
C LEU A 28 -15.13 -9.08 -8.04
N GLY A 29 -15.76 -8.21 -8.83
CA GLY A 29 -17.11 -7.72 -8.58
C GLY A 29 -17.16 -6.38 -7.85
N VAL A 30 -16.12 -5.55 -7.98
CA VAL A 30 -16.19 -4.15 -7.52
C VAL A 30 -17.09 -3.36 -8.44
N ASP A 31 -18.15 -2.78 -7.87
CA ASP A 31 -19.18 -2.04 -8.61
C ASP A 31 -18.79 -0.57 -8.85
N ALA A 32 -18.08 0.03 -7.89
CA ALA A 32 -17.73 1.45 -7.96
C ALA A 32 -16.29 1.75 -7.50
N PHE A 33 -15.70 2.75 -8.15
CA PHE A 33 -14.40 3.31 -7.78
C PHE A 33 -14.57 4.80 -7.48
N TYR A 34 -13.95 5.24 -6.38
CA TYR A 34 -13.90 6.62 -5.95
C TYR A 34 -12.44 7.11 -5.91
N PRO A 35 -11.84 7.43 -7.08
CA PRO A 35 -10.47 7.97 -7.11
C PRO A 35 -10.42 9.35 -6.48
N VAL A 36 -9.49 9.55 -5.55
CA VAL A 36 -9.26 10.85 -4.89
C VAL A 36 -7.92 11.40 -5.33
N VAL A 37 -7.94 12.57 -5.95
CA VAL A 37 -6.77 13.25 -6.50
C VAL A 37 -6.66 14.66 -5.93
N ALA A 38 -5.44 15.21 -5.84
CA ALA A 38 -5.28 16.63 -5.56
C ALA A 38 -5.73 17.46 -6.79
N PRO A 39 -6.25 18.70 -6.57
CA PRO A 39 -6.66 19.56 -7.68
C PRO A 39 -5.54 19.74 -8.70
N GLY A 40 -5.85 19.53 -9.98
CA GLY A 40 -4.89 19.62 -11.08
C GLY A 40 -3.82 18.52 -11.12
N ALA A 41 -3.81 17.58 -10.18
CA ALA A 41 -2.83 16.49 -10.13
C ALA A 41 -3.27 15.27 -10.96
N ALA A 42 -2.31 14.40 -11.24
CA ALA A 42 -2.50 13.08 -11.87
C ALA A 42 -3.30 13.09 -13.19
N PRO A 43 -2.92 13.91 -14.21
CA PRO A 43 -3.64 14.00 -15.46
C PRO A 43 -3.74 12.67 -16.20
N LEU A 44 -2.69 11.86 -16.20
CA LEU A 44 -2.68 10.54 -16.86
C LEU A 44 -3.63 9.56 -16.16
N CYS A 45 -3.64 9.53 -14.85
CA CYS A 45 -4.59 8.69 -14.11
C CYS A 45 -6.04 9.12 -14.36
N ARG A 46 -6.31 10.44 -14.43
CA ARG A 46 -7.64 10.98 -14.74
C ARG A 46 -8.13 10.49 -16.10
N GLU A 47 -7.26 10.51 -17.12
CA GLU A 47 -7.58 10.02 -18.45
C GLU A 47 -7.94 8.54 -18.44
N ILE A 48 -7.18 7.71 -17.71
CA ILE A 48 -7.49 6.28 -17.58
C ILE A 48 -8.83 6.06 -16.89
N PHE A 49 -9.12 6.77 -15.78
CA PHE A 49 -10.42 6.67 -15.13
C PHE A 49 -11.56 7.11 -16.04
N ALA A 50 -11.40 8.22 -16.76
CA ALA A 50 -12.41 8.72 -17.70
C ALA A 50 -12.71 7.70 -18.82
N ARG A 51 -11.68 7.07 -19.41
CA ARG A 51 -11.84 6.00 -20.40
C ARG A 51 -12.59 4.78 -19.85
N ASN A 52 -12.51 4.55 -18.56
CA ASN A 52 -13.21 3.48 -17.85
C ASN A 52 -14.60 3.88 -17.32
N GLY A 53 -15.08 5.11 -17.63
CA GLY A 53 -16.35 5.63 -17.11
C GLY A 53 -16.35 5.90 -15.61
N ILE A 54 -15.17 6.06 -15.00
CA ILE A 54 -15.02 6.30 -13.57
C ILE A 54 -14.80 7.79 -13.33
N ALA A 55 -15.70 8.42 -12.57
CA ALA A 55 -15.54 9.81 -12.15
C ALA A 55 -14.47 9.92 -11.06
N PHE A 56 -13.59 10.92 -11.14
CA PHE A 56 -12.61 11.22 -10.10
C PHE A 56 -13.09 12.38 -9.22
N HIS A 57 -12.56 12.43 -8.00
CA HIS A 57 -12.92 13.44 -7.00
C HIS A 57 -11.69 14.24 -6.60
N GLU A 58 -11.78 15.56 -6.75
CA GLU A 58 -10.73 16.48 -6.32
C GLU A 58 -10.86 16.77 -4.82
N SER A 59 -9.75 16.70 -4.12
CA SER A 59 -9.69 17.04 -2.71
C SER A 59 -8.31 17.58 -2.33
N ASP A 60 -8.26 18.73 -1.67
CA ASP A 60 -7.03 19.29 -1.11
C ASP A 60 -6.38 18.26 -0.18
N GLY A 61 -5.09 17.97 -0.43
CA GLY A 61 -4.34 16.97 0.31
C GLY A 61 -4.87 15.54 0.14
N GLN A 62 -5.62 15.25 -0.95
CA GLN A 62 -6.16 13.92 -1.26
C GLN A 62 -6.91 13.29 -0.06
N ARG A 63 -7.79 14.05 0.57
CA ARG A 63 -8.55 13.59 1.73
C ARG A 63 -9.60 12.54 1.33
N ILE A 64 -9.33 11.28 1.61
CA ILE A 64 -10.24 10.17 1.30
C ILE A 64 -11.63 10.33 1.93
N SER A 65 -11.74 11.01 3.07
CA SER A 65 -13.04 11.29 3.70
C SER A 65 -13.94 12.24 2.90
N SER A 66 -13.41 12.94 1.88
CA SER A 66 -14.20 13.83 1.03
C SER A 66 -15.25 13.08 0.20
N VAL A 67 -15.01 11.81 -0.11
CA VAL A 67 -15.92 10.97 -0.90
C VAL A 67 -16.85 10.11 -0.03
N GLN A 68 -16.69 10.13 1.29
CA GLN A 68 -17.45 9.24 2.18
C GLN A 68 -18.96 9.32 1.97
N ASN A 69 -19.51 10.52 1.80
CA ASN A 69 -20.96 10.73 1.62
C ASN A 69 -21.45 10.41 0.20
N LEU A 70 -20.54 10.10 -0.72
CA LEU A 70 -20.86 9.73 -2.10
C LEU A 70 -21.07 8.23 -2.25
N ILE A 71 -20.48 7.42 -1.36
CA ILE A 71 -20.51 5.96 -1.41
C ILE A 71 -21.94 5.48 -1.17
N ARG A 72 -22.42 4.63 -2.08
CA ARG A 72 -23.77 4.05 -2.05
C ARG A 72 -23.76 2.53 -1.93
N GLU A 73 -22.62 1.93 -2.17
CA GLU A 73 -22.38 0.49 -2.14
C GLU A 73 -22.46 -0.03 -0.71
N ASP A 74 -22.74 -1.32 -0.55
CA ASP A 74 -22.90 -1.96 0.76
C ASP A 74 -21.61 -2.04 1.55
N TYR A 75 -20.47 -2.21 0.83
CA TYR A 75 -19.13 -2.27 1.42
C TYR A 75 -18.17 -1.32 0.74
N VAL A 76 -17.22 -0.82 1.51
CA VAL A 76 -16.13 0.02 1.01
C VAL A 76 -14.77 -0.39 1.57
N ALA A 77 -13.77 -0.45 0.70
CA ALA A 77 -12.36 -0.56 1.06
C ALA A 77 -11.61 0.71 0.64
N VAL A 78 -10.61 1.10 1.42
CA VAL A 78 -9.64 2.15 1.04
C VAL A 78 -8.31 1.47 0.77
N ILE A 79 -7.88 1.48 -0.49
CA ILE A 79 -6.62 0.86 -0.93
C ILE A 79 -5.84 1.82 -1.84
N ASP A 80 -4.54 1.61 -1.93
CA ASP A 80 -3.67 2.33 -2.86
C ASP A 80 -3.61 1.61 -4.22
N ALA A 81 -3.22 2.29 -5.30
CA ALA A 81 -3.26 1.72 -6.66
C ALA A 81 -2.24 0.59 -6.91
N ASP A 82 -1.35 0.34 -5.96
CA ASP A 82 -0.42 -0.79 -5.94
C ASP A 82 -0.86 -1.92 -4.98
N GLU A 83 -2.12 -1.89 -4.53
CA GLU A 83 -2.72 -2.87 -3.61
C GLU A 83 -3.88 -3.61 -4.28
N TYR A 84 -3.92 -4.93 -4.08
CA TYR A 84 -4.89 -5.82 -4.74
C TYR A 84 -5.63 -6.67 -3.70
N LEU A 85 -6.97 -6.67 -3.76
CA LEU A 85 -7.83 -7.45 -2.87
C LEU A 85 -7.83 -8.93 -3.24
N HIS A 86 -8.02 -9.80 -2.24
CA HIS A 86 -8.05 -11.24 -2.43
C HIS A 86 -9.31 -11.69 -3.21
N PRO A 87 -9.20 -12.64 -4.16
CA PRO A 87 -10.33 -13.08 -4.98
C PRO A 87 -11.55 -13.54 -4.18
N ASP A 88 -11.34 -14.27 -3.10
CA ASP A 88 -12.44 -14.89 -2.32
C ASP A 88 -13.02 -13.96 -1.25
N LEU A 89 -12.53 -12.70 -1.18
CA LEU A 89 -12.92 -11.76 -0.12
C LEU A 89 -14.41 -11.47 -0.12
N PHE A 90 -15.00 -11.20 -1.28
CA PHE A 90 -16.39 -10.75 -1.36
C PHE A 90 -17.39 -11.89 -1.06
N SER A 91 -17.11 -13.10 -1.52
CA SER A 91 -17.90 -14.27 -1.16
C SER A 91 -17.91 -14.50 0.35
N PHE A 92 -16.75 -14.38 0.98
CA PHE A 92 -16.63 -14.49 2.44
C PHE A 92 -17.45 -13.42 3.18
N LEU A 93 -17.42 -12.16 2.74
CA LEU A 93 -18.18 -11.07 3.37
C LEU A 93 -19.69 -11.29 3.25
N ASP A 94 -20.16 -11.80 2.11
CA ASP A 94 -21.57 -12.12 1.87
C ASP A 94 -22.06 -13.26 2.78
N GLU A 95 -21.29 -14.34 2.89
CA GLU A 95 -21.63 -15.53 3.68
C GLU A 95 -21.62 -15.23 5.18
N GLU A 96 -20.58 -14.57 5.67
CA GLU A 96 -20.32 -14.37 7.08
C GLU A 96 -21.01 -13.12 7.69
N LYS A 97 -21.64 -12.28 6.85
CA LYS A 97 -22.32 -11.03 7.25
C LYS A 97 -21.45 -10.14 8.11
N VAL A 98 -20.19 -9.98 7.73
CA VAL A 98 -19.18 -9.22 8.46
C VAL A 98 -19.45 -7.73 8.33
N GLU A 99 -19.36 -6.98 9.41
CA GLU A 99 -19.46 -5.52 9.42
C GLU A 99 -18.14 -4.88 9.01
N SER A 100 -17.02 -5.43 9.48
CA SER A 100 -15.67 -4.99 9.08
C SER A 100 -14.65 -6.11 9.19
N LEU A 101 -13.66 -6.06 8.30
CA LEU A 101 -12.53 -6.99 8.31
C LEU A 101 -11.21 -6.21 8.16
N LEU A 102 -10.25 -6.50 9.04
CA LEU A 102 -8.89 -5.98 8.96
C LEU A 102 -8.00 -6.97 8.20
N MET A 103 -7.49 -6.56 7.05
CA MET A 103 -6.69 -7.37 6.15
C MET A 103 -5.21 -6.95 6.23
N PRO A 104 -4.28 -7.82 6.65
CA PRO A 104 -2.85 -7.48 6.68
C PRO A 104 -2.29 -7.35 5.27
N TRP A 105 -1.19 -6.61 5.12
CA TRP A 105 -0.45 -6.55 3.88
C TRP A 105 0.36 -7.82 3.64
N ARG A 106 0.35 -8.27 2.40
CA ARG A 106 1.28 -9.25 1.86
C ARG A 106 2.19 -8.52 0.86
N LEU A 107 3.36 -8.09 1.36
CA LEU A 107 4.29 -7.25 0.62
C LEU A 107 5.13 -8.07 -0.36
N THR A 108 5.36 -7.50 -1.54
CA THR A 108 6.39 -7.92 -2.48
C THR A 108 7.13 -6.72 -3.04
N ALA A 109 8.37 -6.92 -3.46
CA ALA A 109 9.19 -5.89 -4.07
C ALA A 109 10.28 -6.52 -4.94
N SER A 110 10.64 -5.84 -6.02
CA SER A 110 11.78 -6.18 -6.86
C SER A 110 12.43 -4.93 -7.41
N MET A 111 13.73 -4.98 -7.65
CA MET A 111 14.44 -4.00 -8.48
C MET A 111 14.57 -4.45 -9.94
N ASP A 112 14.01 -5.59 -10.30
CA ASP A 112 14.00 -6.11 -11.66
C ASP A 112 12.76 -5.58 -12.40
N ASP A 113 12.98 -4.90 -13.52
CA ASP A 113 11.89 -4.36 -14.33
C ASP A 113 11.09 -5.46 -15.06
N ALA A 114 11.65 -6.68 -15.17
CA ALA A 114 10.95 -7.88 -15.62
C ALA A 114 10.06 -8.53 -14.53
N PHE A 115 9.93 -7.91 -13.37
CA PHE A 115 9.16 -8.40 -12.24
C PHE A 115 7.72 -8.82 -12.59
N PHE A 116 7.08 -8.11 -13.54
CA PHE A 116 5.73 -8.43 -14.00
C PHE A 116 5.61 -9.75 -14.75
N GLU A 117 6.69 -10.16 -15.43
CA GLU A 117 6.71 -11.35 -16.29
C GLU A 117 6.83 -12.64 -15.47
N SER A 118 7.35 -12.53 -14.23
CA SER A 118 7.49 -13.70 -13.36
C SER A 118 6.15 -14.12 -12.76
N PRO A 119 5.74 -15.38 -12.95
CA PRO A 119 4.55 -15.95 -12.33
C PRO A 119 4.75 -16.29 -10.84
N HIS A 120 5.99 -16.27 -10.37
CA HIS A 120 6.36 -16.56 -8.98
C HIS A 120 7.05 -15.36 -8.36
N LYS A 121 6.69 -15.06 -7.12
CA LYS A 121 7.24 -13.94 -6.37
C LYS A 121 7.50 -14.33 -4.92
N LYS A 122 8.34 -13.57 -4.26
CA LYS A 122 8.56 -13.69 -2.82
C LYS A 122 7.65 -12.73 -2.09
N PHE A 123 7.03 -13.19 -1.03
CA PHE A 123 6.09 -12.40 -0.26
C PHE A 123 6.44 -12.40 1.23
N PHE A 124 6.16 -11.28 1.86
CA PHE A 124 6.28 -11.12 3.31
C PHE A 124 4.97 -10.55 3.87
N VAL A 125 4.35 -11.24 4.82
CA VAL A 125 3.14 -10.74 5.48
C VAL A 125 3.54 -9.73 6.55
N PHE A 126 3.01 -8.52 6.42
CA PHE A 126 3.31 -7.37 7.25
C PHE A 126 2.08 -6.94 8.05
N PRO A 127 2.20 -6.61 9.36
CA PRO A 127 1.06 -6.36 10.23
C PRO A 127 0.32 -5.04 9.98
N GLN A 128 0.77 -4.21 9.04
CA GLN A 128 -0.04 -3.08 8.62
C GLN A 128 -1.27 -3.56 7.86
N VAL A 129 -2.40 -2.91 8.09
CA VAL A 129 -3.69 -3.37 7.61
C VAL A 129 -4.35 -2.39 6.66
N LYS A 130 -5.23 -2.93 5.84
CA LYS A 130 -6.35 -2.22 5.21
C LYS A 130 -7.65 -2.77 5.81
N SER A 131 -8.71 -2.02 5.67
CA SER A 131 -10.04 -2.49 6.11
C SER A 131 -11.02 -2.46 4.98
N ILE A 132 -11.92 -3.46 4.95
CA ILE A 132 -13.18 -3.37 4.25
C ILE A 132 -14.29 -3.26 5.28
N VAL A 133 -15.25 -2.37 5.06
CA VAL A 133 -16.26 -1.99 6.05
C VAL A 133 -17.62 -1.88 5.39
N LYS A 134 -18.66 -2.39 6.07
CA LYS A 134 -20.05 -2.18 5.66
C LYS A 134 -20.39 -0.70 5.77
N THR A 135 -20.87 -0.12 4.69
CA THR A 135 -21.11 1.34 4.60
C THR A 135 -22.11 1.84 5.65
N SER A 136 -23.14 1.03 5.99
CA SER A 136 -24.09 1.35 7.05
C SER A 136 -23.47 1.46 8.46
N ALA A 137 -22.32 0.83 8.68
CA ALA A 137 -21.58 0.86 9.95
C ALA A 137 -20.44 1.87 9.95
N LEU A 138 -20.13 2.48 8.81
CA LEU A 138 -19.00 3.37 8.63
C LEU A 138 -19.20 4.70 9.35
N LYS A 139 -18.31 5.01 10.31
CA LYS A 139 -18.25 6.34 10.97
C LYS A 139 -17.30 7.27 10.24
N ARG A 140 -16.12 6.77 9.85
CA ARG A 140 -15.09 7.58 9.19
C ARG A 140 -14.18 6.73 8.32
N LEU A 141 -14.05 7.11 7.05
CA LEU A 141 -13.04 6.55 6.15
C LEU A 141 -11.63 6.93 6.60
N ARG A 142 -10.73 5.96 6.61
CA ARG A 142 -9.30 6.13 6.86
C ARG A 142 -8.48 5.29 5.89
N LEU A 143 -7.21 5.68 5.70
CA LEU A 143 -6.31 5.02 4.76
C LEU A 143 -6.00 3.56 5.12
N HIS A 144 -5.93 3.24 6.40
CA HIS A 144 -5.57 1.90 6.88
C HIS A 144 -6.76 1.19 7.50
N ALA A 145 -7.21 1.64 8.65
CA ALA A 145 -8.37 1.08 9.32
C ALA A 145 -9.46 2.14 9.47
N SER A 146 -10.57 1.97 8.75
CA SER A 146 -11.73 2.86 8.85
C SER A 146 -12.49 2.63 10.16
N ASN A 147 -13.04 3.71 10.72
CA ASN A 147 -13.80 3.61 11.97
C ASN A 147 -15.22 3.13 11.70
N THR A 148 -15.70 2.22 12.53
CA THR A 148 -17.05 1.66 12.47
C THR A 148 -17.88 1.96 13.72
N SER A 149 -19.16 1.66 13.67
CA SER A 149 -20.05 1.71 14.84
C SER A 149 -19.70 0.64 15.87
N GLY A 150 -19.10 -0.48 15.42
CA GLY A 150 -18.77 -1.61 16.28
C GLY A 150 -20.00 -2.36 16.80
N SER A 151 -21.16 -2.20 16.15
CA SER A 151 -22.43 -2.83 16.57
C SER A 151 -22.59 -4.24 16.01
N GLY A 152 -21.84 -4.59 14.97
CA GLY A 152 -21.91 -5.87 14.29
C GLY A 152 -20.62 -6.71 14.41
N ARG A 153 -20.53 -7.75 13.57
CA ARG A 153 -19.39 -8.68 13.56
C ARG A 153 -18.17 -8.04 12.92
N CYS A 154 -17.23 -7.60 13.75
CA CYS A 154 -15.95 -7.04 13.35
C CYS A 154 -14.85 -8.10 13.47
N LEU A 155 -14.14 -8.37 12.38
CA LEU A 155 -13.06 -9.36 12.31
C LEU A 155 -11.69 -8.69 12.29
N GLY A 156 -10.81 -9.20 13.13
CA GLY A 156 -9.43 -8.70 13.25
C GLY A 156 -8.46 -9.31 12.25
N ILE A 157 -7.18 -8.99 12.45
CA ILE A 157 -6.08 -9.47 11.58
C ILE A 157 -6.00 -11.00 11.53
N ALA A 158 -6.30 -11.70 12.62
CA ALA A 158 -6.22 -13.17 12.64
C ALA A 158 -7.12 -13.82 11.59
N GLN A 159 -8.34 -13.30 11.43
CA GLN A 159 -9.25 -13.75 10.37
C GLN A 159 -8.87 -13.18 9.01
N GLY A 160 -8.43 -11.92 8.98
CA GLY A 160 -8.01 -11.23 7.77
C GLY A 160 -6.77 -11.81 7.09
N GLN A 161 -5.96 -12.61 7.81
CA GLN A 161 -4.81 -13.31 7.22
C GLN A 161 -5.17 -14.25 6.07
N GLN A 162 -6.43 -14.71 6.01
CA GLN A 162 -6.94 -15.52 4.90
C GLN A 162 -7.13 -14.68 3.63
N PHE A 163 -7.27 -13.36 3.77
CA PHE A 163 -7.54 -12.42 2.70
C PHE A 163 -6.55 -11.24 2.74
N PRO A 164 -5.23 -11.50 2.70
CA PRO A 164 -4.26 -10.41 2.78
C PRO A 164 -4.38 -9.50 1.56
N VAL A 165 -4.22 -8.20 1.78
CA VAL A 165 -4.08 -7.25 0.67
C VAL A 165 -2.70 -7.42 0.05
N GLN A 166 -2.66 -7.83 -1.21
CA GLN A 166 -1.40 -7.92 -1.94
C GLN A 166 -0.89 -6.52 -2.27
N HIS A 167 0.25 -6.16 -1.69
CA HIS A 167 0.86 -4.85 -1.90
C HIS A 167 2.18 -4.98 -2.67
N TYR A 168 2.18 -4.50 -3.90
CA TYR A 168 3.36 -4.42 -4.77
C TYR A 168 4.16 -3.17 -4.43
N TYR A 169 4.89 -3.23 -3.31
CA TYR A 169 5.59 -2.08 -2.73
C TYR A 169 6.62 -1.45 -3.68
N LEU A 170 7.29 -2.30 -4.48
CA LEU A 170 8.21 -1.90 -5.54
C LEU A 170 8.11 -2.86 -6.73
N ARG A 171 7.85 -2.32 -7.91
CA ARG A 171 7.57 -3.05 -9.15
C ARG A 171 8.70 -2.93 -10.18
N GLY A 172 9.93 -2.75 -9.74
CA GLY A 172 11.10 -2.56 -10.58
C GLY A 172 11.82 -1.23 -10.29
N LEU A 173 12.95 -1.01 -10.94
CA LEU A 173 13.70 0.25 -10.79
C LEU A 173 12.98 1.43 -11.44
N ASP A 174 12.23 1.21 -12.51
CA ASP A 174 11.40 2.25 -13.11
C ASP A 174 10.33 2.75 -12.14
N ASP A 175 9.68 1.85 -11.39
CA ASP A 175 8.71 2.24 -10.34
C ASP A 175 9.41 3.06 -9.23
N LEU A 176 10.62 2.69 -8.83
CA LEU A 176 11.40 3.45 -7.87
C LEU A 176 11.78 4.84 -8.41
N LEU A 177 12.24 4.89 -9.66
CA LEU A 177 12.59 6.14 -10.34
C LEU A 177 11.40 7.11 -10.38
N LEU A 178 10.21 6.63 -10.75
CA LEU A 178 9.00 7.44 -10.80
C LEU A 178 8.56 7.90 -9.41
N LYS A 179 8.69 7.04 -8.40
CA LYS A 179 8.36 7.37 -7.00
C LYS A 179 9.35 8.35 -6.35
N GLU A 180 10.63 8.35 -6.75
CA GLU A 180 11.69 9.25 -6.24
C GLU A 180 11.95 10.45 -7.15
N GLY A 181 11.86 10.26 -8.45
CA GLY A 181 12.37 11.13 -9.52
C GLY A 181 11.57 12.41 -9.77
N GLY A 182 10.81 12.94 -8.82
CA GLY A 182 10.24 14.29 -8.95
C GLY A 182 9.04 14.44 -9.88
N VAL A 183 8.63 13.45 -10.69
CA VAL A 183 7.38 13.51 -11.47
C VAL A 183 6.22 13.73 -10.50
N VAL A 184 6.18 12.99 -9.41
CA VAL A 184 5.21 13.18 -8.32
C VAL A 184 5.39 14.54 -7.64
N LYS A 185 6.63 14.98 -7.39
CA LYS A 185 6.91 16.26 -6.71
C LYS A 185 6.51 17.48 -7.54
N ARG A 186 6.70 17.46 -8.88
CA ARG A 186 6.34 18.59 -9.76
C ARG A 186 4.82 18.72 -9.91
N THR A 187 4.12 17.63 -10.12
CA THR A 187 2.66 17.64 -10.28
C THR A 187 1.98 18.24 -9.05
N LEU A 188 2.55 18.00 -7.87
CA LEU A 188 2.04 18.51 -6.61
C LEU A 188 2.43 19.97 -6.34
N ALA A 189 3.64 20.40 -6.75
CA ALA A 189 4.10 21.78 -6.64
C ALA A 189 3.33 22.70 -7.58
N GLN A 190 2.99 22.24 -8.77
CA GLN A 190 2.21 23.00 -9.76
C GLN A 190 0.75 23.19 -9.35
N SER A 191 0.15 22.22 -8.66
CA SER A 191 -1.26 22.27 -8.26
C SER A 191 -1.54 23.14 -7.05
N SER A 192 -0.55 23.47 -6.22
CA SER A 192 -0.86 24.03 -4.91
C SER A 192 -0.65 25.54 -4.80
N GLY A 193 0.13 26.21 -5.67
CA GLY A 193 0.43 27.67 -5.49
C GLY A 193 0.78 28.06 -4.02
N ARG A 194 0.72 27.09 -3.13
CA ARG A 194 1.07 27.16 -1.71
C ARG A 194 2.38 26.41 -1.50
N LYS A 195 3.19 26.93 -0.58
CA LYS A 195 4.39 26.29 -0.03
C LYS A 195 4.26 24.78 -0.11
N GLN A 196 5.28 24.11 -0.69
CA GLN A 196 5.41 22.67 -0.77
C GLN A 196 4.70 21.98 0.42
N VAL A 197 3.47 21.53 0.21
CA VAL A 197 2.88 20.56 1.11
C VAL A 197 3.68 19.32 0.79
N ASN A 198 4.65 19.04 1.61
CA ASN A 198 5.39 17.82 1.59
C ASN A 198 4.35 16.70 1.71
N LEU A 199 4.02 16.03 0.61
CA LEU A 199 3.19 14.82 0.67
C LEU A 199 3.98 13.65 1.28
N ASN A 200 5.28 13.82 1.40
CA ASN A 200 6.06 13.11 2.39
C ASN A 200 5.83 13.66 3.82
N ALA A 201 5.07 14.75 4.05
CA ALA A 201 4.95 15.31 5.40
C ALA A 201 4.30 14.32 6.38
N ASP A 202 3.41 13.45 5.94
CA ASP A 202 2.98 12.30 6.76
C ASP A 202 4.08 11.22 6.86
N ALA A 203 4.99 11.16 5.91
CA ALA A 203 6.17 10.30 5.96
C ALA A 203 7.39 11.04 6.54
N ASP A 204 7.51 12.35 6.34
CA ASP A 204 8.61 13.21 6.83
C ASP A 204 8.35 13.76 8.24
N SER A 205 7.11 13.76 8.73
CA SER A 205 6.80 14.01 10.14
C SER A 205 7.18 12.85 11.06
N MET A 206 7.44 11.68 10.48
CA MET A 206 8.10 10.57 11.13
C MET A 206 9.54 10.54 10.58
N ASP A 207 10.54 10.40 11.45
CA ASP A 207 11.95 10.11 11.15
C ASP A 207 12.10 8.81 10.33
N PHE A 208 11.44 8.72 9.16
CA PHE A 208 11.58 7.57 8.27
C PHE A 208 12.91 7.66 7.54
N PRO A 209 13.72 6.60 7.51
CA PRO A 209 14.83 6.52 6.58
C PRO A 209 14.30 6.70 5.16
N SER A 210 15.19 7.12 4.29
CA SER A 210 14.91 7.27 2.86
C SER A 210 14.15 6.05 2.33
N ARG A 211 13.32 6.21 1.30
CA ARG A 211 12.63 5.09 0.66
C ARG A 211 13.62 3.99 0.26
N HIS A 212 14.85 4.36 -0.14
CA HIS A 212 15.93 3.42 -0.44
C HIS A 212 16.22 2.46 0.72
N ALA A 213 16.22 2.95 1.95
CA ALA A 213 16.46 2.13 3.12
C ALA A 213 15.31 1.15 3.38
N ARG A 214 14.06 1.58 3.19
CA ARG A 214 12.89 0.69 3.30
C ARG A 214 12.88 -0.39 2.23
N VAL A 215 13.21 -0.01 0.99
CA VAL A 215 13.35 -0.94 -0.13
C VAL A 215 14.47 -1.94 0.16
N ALA A 216 15.64 -1.48 0.58
CA ALA A 216 16.78 -2.35 0.91
C ALA A 216 16.44 -3.36 2.01
N PHE A 217 15.75 -2.92 3.06
CA PHE A 217 15.28 -3.81 4.13
C PHE A 217 14.29 -4.84 3.58
N LEU A 218 13.26 -4.41 2.87
CA LEU A 218 12.23 -5.31 2.34
C LEU A 218 12.82 -6.34 1.39
N LEU A 219 13.73 -5.94 0.50
CA LEU A 219 14.42 -6.87 -0.40
C LEU A 219 15.25 -7.91 0.38
N ASN A 220 15.91 -7.51 1.47
CA ASN A 220 16.63 -8.45 2.32
C ASN A 220 15.69 -9.45 3.01
N VAL A 221 14.52 -8.99 3.49
CA VAL A 221 13.50 -9.87 4.06
C VAL A 221 12.99 -10.84 2.99
N LEU A 222 12.63 -10.33 1.82
CA LEU A 222 12.12 -11.14 0.71
C LEU A 222 13.15 -12.16 0.19
N ASN A 223 14.45 -11.84 0.23
CA ASN A 223 15.49 -12.79 -0.13
C ASN A 223 15.51 -14.05 0.75
N ALA A 224 15.04 -13.94 2.00
CA ALA A 224 14.92 -15.07 2.89
C ALA A 224 13.59 -15.85 2.76
N MET A 225 12.63 -15.34 1.94
CA MET A 225 11.34 -15.97 1.72
C MET A 225 11.39 -16.95 0.54
N PRO A 226 10.58 -18.04 0.59
CA PRO A 226 10.39 -18.91 -0.56
C PRO A 226 9.60 -18.19 -1.65
N GLU A 227 9.86 -18.57 -2.88
CA GLU A 227 9.00 -18.19 -4.01
C GLU A 227 7.67 -18.89 -3.93
N GLN A 228 6.60 -18.17 -4.27
CA GLN A 228 5.23 -18.65 -4.30
C GLN A 228 4.55 -18.16 -5.57
N PRO A 229 3.56 -18.90 -6.09
CA PRO A 229 2.74 -18.41 -7.19
C PRO A 229 2.13 -17.06 -6.85
N ASP A 230 2.19 -16.13 -7.81
CA ASP A 230 1.49 -14.86 -7.72
C ASP A 230 0.09 -15.04 -8.33
N PRO A 231 -0.99 -14.97 -7.53
CA PRO A 231 -2.34 -15.16 -8.05
C PRO A 231 -2.82 -13.97 -8.89
N TYR A 232 -2.10 -12.86 -8.83
CA TYR A 232 -2.48 -11.64 -9.51
C TYR A 232 -1.66 -11.45 -10.78
N ARG A 233 -2.35 -11.38 -11.92
CA ARG A 233 -1.72 -11.01 -13.19
C ARG A 233 -1.82 -9.50 -13.35
N MET A 234 -0.70 -8.83 -13.20
CA MET A 234 -0.58 -7.42 -13.50
C MET A 234 -0.13 -7.23 -14.94
N SER A 235 -0.69 -6.25 -15.61
CA SER A 235 -0.20 -5.75 -16.89
C SER A 235 0.44 -4.37 -16.71
N LEU A 236 1.46 -4.11 -17.53
CA LEU A 236 2.19 -2.86 -17.55
C LEU A 236 1.94 -2.17 -18.89
N ASP A 237 1.45 -0.94 -18.87
CA ASP A 237 1.44 -0.08 -20.07
C ASP A 237 2.84 0.49 -20.30
N ARG A 238 3.61 -0.18 -21.17
CA ARG A 238 5.00 0.20 -21.45
C ARG A 238 5.09 1.57 -22.12
N SER A 239 4.13 1.94 -22.99
CA SER A 239 4.17 3.25 -23.66
C SER A 239 3.98 4.39 -22.68
N MET A 240 3.11 4.21 -21.70
CA MET A 240 2.91 5.18 -20.63
C MET A 240 4.10 5.24 -19.67
N LEU A 241 4.72 4.10 -19.38
CA LEU A 241 5.95 4.06 -18.60
C LEU A 241 7.08 4.84 -19.30
N ASP A 242 7.28 4.62 -20.59
CA ASP A 242 8.30 5.31 -21.39
C ASP A 242 8.01 6.82 -21.47
N HIS A 243 6.74 7.21 -21.61
CA HIS A 243 6.34 8.62 -21.55
C HIS A 243 6.70 9.24 -20.19
N LEU A 244 6.42 8.57 -19.08
CA LEU A 244 6.77 9.08 -17.76
C LEU A 244 8.28 9.16 -17.54
N ARG A 245 9.03 8.17 -18.03
CA ARG A 245 10.50 8.16 -17.98
C ARG A 245 11.12 9.31 -18.76
N SER A 246 10.57 9.67 -19.93
CA SER A 246 11.04 10.81 -20.72
C SER A 246 10.86 12.17 -20.05
N ASN A 247 10.03 12.23 -19.02
CA ASN A 247 9.81 13.42 -18.19
C ASN A 247 10.68 13.48 -16.92
N VAL A 248 11.53 12.48 -16.70
CA VAL A 248 12.53 12.50 -15.62
C VAL A 248 13.67 13.43 -15.99
N ASP A 249 14.15 14.25 -15.05
CA ASP A 249 15.29 15.13 -15.30
C ASP A 249 16.58 14.33 -15.50
N GLY A 250 17.28 14.58 -16.60
CA GLY A 250 18.55 13.95 -16.92
C GLY A 250 18.39 12.61 -17.65
N ASP A 251 19.41 11.75 -17.53
CA ASP A 251 19.40 10.40 -18.10
C ASP A 251 18.71 9.40 -17.18
N PRO A 252 17.55 8.83 -17.57
CA PRO A 252 16.81 7.88 -16.74
C PRO A 252 17.61 6.62 -16.39
N GLU A 253 18.47 6.14 -17.28
CA GLU A 253 19.27 4.93 -17.02
C GLU A 253 20.39 5.21 -16.01
N ALA A 254 21.05 6.36 -16.10
CA ALA A 254 22.00 6.79 -15.09
C ALA A 254 21.33 6.95 -13.72
N ALA A 255 20.15 7.57 -13.66
CA ALA A 255 19.38 7.73 -12.44
C ALA A 255 18.96 6.36 -11.84
N LYS A 256 18.52 5.40 -12.67
CA LYS A 256 18.21 4.02 -12.22
C LYS A 256 19.44 3.34 -11.64
N GLN A 257 20.60 3.50 -12.27
CA GLN A 257 21.84 2.90 -11.79
C GLN A 257 22.27 3.50 -10.44
N GLU A 258 22.09 4.80 -10.23
CA GLU A 258 22.34 5.47 -8.95
C GLU A 258 21.41 4.95 -7.86
N LEU A 259 20.11 4.86 -8.14
CA LEU A 259 19.11 4.28 -7.23
C LEU A 259 19.47 2.83 -6.85
N ARG A 260 19.82 2.02 -7.84
CA ARG A 260 20.27 0.63 -7.61
C ARG A 260 21.48 0.58 -6.69
N ASN A 261 22.50 1.39 -6.96
CA ASN A 261 23.73 1.42 -6.16
C ASN A 261 23.44 1.87 -4.73
N SER A 262 22.58 2.87 -4.54
CA SER A 262 22.16 3.35 -3.22
C SER A 262 21.46 2.25 -2.42
N VAL A 263 20.48 1.58 -3.00
CA VAL A 263 19.76 0.47 -2.36
C VAL A 263 20.70 -0.67 -2.02
N MET A 264 21.55 -1.09 -2.96
CA MET A 264 22.52 -2.19 -2.74
C MET A 264 23.56 -1.86 -1.67
N LYS A 265 24.02 -0.61 -1.60
CA LYS A 265 24.95 -0.16 -0.55
C LYS A 265 24.31 -0.32 0.84
N ILE A 266 23.04 0.05 0.96
CA ILE A 266 22.30 -0.10 2.22
C ILE A 266 22.06 -1.58 2.53
N GLN A 267 21.68 -2.40 1.55
CA GLN A 267 21.45 -3.85 1.73
C GLN A 267 22.67 -4.56 2.34
N LYS A 268 23.88 -4.19 1.94
CA LYS A 268 25.12 -4.80 2.46
C LYS A 268 25.35 -4.55 3.96
N VAL A 269 24.73 -3.52 4.52
CA VAL A 269 24.85 -3.18 5.95
C VAL A 269 24.02 -4.13 6.83
N TYR A 270 23.02 -4.81 6.23
CA TYR A 270 22.15 -5.72 7.00
C TYR A 270 22.73 -7.11 7.16
N ARG A 271 22.78 -7.59 8.40
CA ARG A 271 23.22 -8.95 8.71
C ARG A 271 22.02 -9.92 8.61
N HIS A 272 22.19 -11.01 7.90
CA HIS A 272 21.17 -12.06 7.72
C HIS A 272 20.51 -12.56 9.04
N ARG A 273 21.25 -12.56 10.12
CA ARG A 273 20.76 -13.03 11.41
C ARG A 273 19.64 -12.14 11.97
N THR A 274 19.79 -10.83 11.86
CA THR A 274 18.82 -9.85 12.33
C THR A 274 17.52 -9.97 11.55
N ILE A 275 17.59 -10.13 10.23
CA ILE A 275 16.43 -10.23 9.35
C ILE A 275 15.61 -11.48 9.66
N ARG A 276 16.25 -12.66 9.81
CA ARG A 276 15.54 -13.89 10.17
C ARG A 276 14.82 -13.78 11.51
N GLN A 277 15.42 -13.09 12.47
CA GLN A 277 14.83 -12.86 13.77
C GLN A 277 13.61 -11.93 13.69
N GLU A 278 13.66 -10.91 12.85
CA GLU A 278 12.54 -9.99 12.60
C GLU A 278 11.38 -10.66 11.87
N ILE A 279 11.66 -11.49 10.86
CA ILE A 279 10.67 -12.31 10.18
C ILE A 279 9.93 -13.21 11.19
N LYS A 280 10.68 -13.98 11.98
CA LYS A 280 10.10 -14.87 12.98
C LYS A 280 9.28 -14.11 14.03
N SER A 281 9.73 -12.91 14.44
CA SER A 281 9.00 -12.07 15.37
C SER A 281 7.71 -11.52 14.78
N THR A 282 7.70 -11.18 13.48
CA THR A 282 6.50 -10.71 12.77
C THR A 282 5.50 -11.86 12.56
N GLU A 283 5.97 -13.05 12.16
CA GLU A 283 5.12 -14.23 12.06
C GLU A 283 4.46 -14.58 13.39
N GLN A 284 5.22 -14.51 14.48
CA GLN A 284 4.70 -14.72 15.84
C GLN A 284 3.68 -13.63 16.24
N LEU A 285 3.89 -12.37 15.82
CA LEU A 285 2.95 -11.28 16.05
C LEU A 285 1.62 -11.56 15.35
N LEU A 286 1.66 -12.00 14.11
CA LEU A 286 0.49 -12.33 13.33
C LEU A 286 -0.27 -13.55 13.88
N ALA A 287 0.45 -14.53 14.43
CA ALA A 287 -0.11 -15.72 15.05
C ALA A 287 -0.64 -15.47 16.48
N SER A 288 -0.27 -14.35 17.11
CA SER A 288 -0.74 -14.00 18.46
C SER A 288 -2.07 -13.26 18.42
N ASP A 289 -2.88 -13.41 19.48
CA ASP A 289 -4.05 -12.55 19.67
C ASP A 289 -3.58 -11.07 19.67
N PRO A 290 -4.08 -10.21 18.74
CA PRO A 290 -3.68 -8.81 18.67
C PRO A 290 -3.95 -8.03 19.96
N ARG A 291 -4.81 -8.53 20.85
CA ARG A 291 -5.07 -8.01 22.19
C ARG A 291 -3.93 -8.22 23.19
N LYS A 292 -2.93 -9.03 22.86
CA LYS A 292 -1.75 -9.23 23.73
C LYS A 292 -0.71 -8.11 23.57
N VAL A 293 -0.99 -6.97 24.19
CA VAL A 293 -0.11 -5.77 24.22
C VAL A 293 1.32 -6.08 24.66
N SER A 294 1.51 -7.07 25.53
CA SER A 294 2.85 -7.48 26.02
C SER A 294 3.76 -8.00 24.92
N TYR A 295 3.21 -8.68 23.92
CA TYR A 295 3.96 -9.21 22.80
C TYR A 295 4.38 -8.11 21.81
N GLN A 296 3.48 -7.16 21.52
CA GLN A 296 3.79 -5.99 20.71
C GLN A 296 4.94 -5.17 21.32
N LYS A 297 4.94 -4.98 22.66
CA LYS A 297 6.03 -4.35 23.39
C LYS A 297 7.35 -5.11 23.24
N ARG A 298 7.32 -6.44 23.20
CA ARG A 298 8.53 -7.28 23.03
C ARG A 298 9.10 -7.17 21.61
N VAL A 299 8.27 -7.19 20.59
CA VAL A 299 8.70 -6.97 19.19
C VAL A 299 9.29 -5.56 19.05
N LEU A 300 8.61 -4.54 19.57
CA LEU A 300 9.12 -3.17 19.59
C LEU A 300 10.46 -3.05 20.36
N LYS A 301 10.63 -3.79 21.45
CA LYS A 301 11.91 -3.83 22.20
C LYS A 301 13.03 -4.47 21.38
N LEU A 302 12.75 -5.57 20.68
CA LEU A 302 13.72 -6.23 19.80
C LEU A 302 14.10 -5.34 18.61
N LEU A 303 13.13 -4.62 18.05
CA LEU A 303 13.36 -3.64 16.98
C LEU A 303 14.13 -2.41 17.48
N ARG A 304 14.03 -2.01 18.75
CA ARG A 304 14.77 -0.88 19.35
C ARG A 304 16.25 -1.13 19.60
N GLN A 305 16.67 -2.38 19.69
CA GLN A 305 18.04 -2.73 20.12
C GLN A 305 19.12 -2.59 19.05
N ASP A 306 18.76 -2.42 17.76
CA ASP A 306 19.74 -2.32 16.69
C ASP A 306 19.39 -1.22 15.66
N PHE A 307 20.09 -0.09 15.70
CA PHE A 307 20.28 0.87 14.63
C PHE A 307 19.24 1.99 14.36
N GLN A 308 19.75 3.15 13.83
CA GLN A 308 18.99 4.30 13.32
C GLN A 308 17.92 3.92 12.29
N PHE A 309 18.14 2.85 11.55
CA PHE A 309 17.20 2.30 10.59
C PHE A 309 15.93 1.73 11.23
N ARG A 310 16.02 1.21 12.45
CA ARG A 310 14.87 0.68 13.18
C ARG A 310 13.89 1.74 13.65
N ARG A 311 14.32 2.99 13.80
CA ARG A 311 13.41 4.09 14.16
C ARG A 311 12.25 4.24 13.18
N SER A 312 12.48 4.07 11.90
CA SER A 312 11.47 4.26 10.88
C SER A 312 10.52 3.07 10.74
N TRP A 313 11.03 1.85 10.85
CA TRP A 313 10.17 0.67 10.94
C TRP A 313 9.42 0.63 12.26
N LEU A 314 9.99 1.19 13.30
CA LEU A 314 9.32 1.37 14.59
C LEU A 314 8.08 2.27 14.44
N GLY A 315 8.18 3.40 13.76
CA GLY A 315 7.04 4.26 13.45
C GLY A 315 5.97 3.52 12.64
N PHE A 316 6.39 2.69 11.71
CA PHE A 316 5.50 1.84 10.91
C PHE A 316 4.76 0.81 11.79
N PHE A 317 5.47 0.13 12.70
CA PHE A 317 4.88 -0.80 13.66
C PHE A 317 4.07 -0.10 14.75
N GLU A 318 4.48 1.09 15.19
CA GLU A 318 3.73 1.90 16.15
C GLU A 318 2.40 2.38 15.57
N ASN A 319 2.37 2.79 14.31
CA ASN A 319 1.14 3.14 13.61
C ASN A 319 0.22 1.93 13.40
N ALA A 320 0.77 0.78 13.04
CA ALA A 320 -0.01 -0.46 12.93
C ALA A 320 -0.57 -0.87 14.29
N ARG A 321 0.23 -0.78 15.37
CA ARG A 321 -0.20 -1.00 16.74
C ARG A 321 -1.30 -0.04 17.16
N ASP A 322 -1.10 1.26 16.94
CA ASP A 322 -2.04 2.30 17.39
C ASP A 322 -3.32 2.28 16.58
N SER A 323 -3.28 1.81 15.33
CA SER A 323 -4.47 1.47 14.57
C SER A 323 -5.21 0.29 15.19
N LEU A 324 -4.49 -0.80 15.49
CA LEU A 324 -5.05 -1.99 16.12
C LEU A 324 -5.65 -1.71 17.51
N LEU A 325 -4.98 -0.92 18.33
CA LEU A 325 -5.45 -0.58 19.68
C LEU A 325 -6.65 0.36 19.67
N ARG A 326 -6.78 1.21 18.64
CA ARG A 326 -7.94 2.09 18.47
C ARG A 326 -9.19 1.35 18.01
N ASP A 327 -9.00 0.24 17.30
CA ASP A 327 -10.10 -0.59 16.80
C ASP A 327 -10.58 -1.62 17.85
N LEU A 328 -9.84 -1.77 18.96
CA LEU A 328 -10.17 -2.65 20.08
C LEU A 328 -10.84 -1.92 21.27
N ASN A 329 -10.88 -0.59 21.24
CA ASN A 329 -11.60 0.28 22.17
C ASN A 329 -12.78 0.97 21.45
#